data_ad69eb09c1e2644419a7dd63924fa06a
#
_entry.id   ad69eb09c1e2644419a7dd63924fa06a
#
_cell.length_a   1.000
_cell.length_b   1.000
_cell.length_c   1.000
_cell.angle_alpha   90.00
_cell.angle_beta   90.00
_cell.angle_gamma   90.00
#
_symmetry.space_group_name_H-M   'P 1'
#
loop_
_entity.id
_entity.type
_entity.pdbx_description
1 polymer ?
#
loop_
_entity_poly.entity_id
_entity_poly.type
_entity_poly.pdbx_seq_one_letter_code
_entity_poly.pdbx_strand_id
1 'polypeptide(L)'
;MIGKTLAHYQVTALLGKGGMGEVYRARDTKLNRDVALKLLPSEFSGDPERLMRFEREATTLASLQHANVASIYGFEHDQGRRFLIMELVEGQELAERLEGGRIPVEEAIDIALQIAEGLEVAHAQGIVHRDLKPANIKITPTHDVKILDFGLARAYAGDSGDGSETEIANSPTITAAVTQAGVILGTAAYMSPEQARGRAIDKQTDVWSFGVVLYEMLTGDRLFEGETISDSIGAILHREPDLDRLPAVPAQIHTLLRHCLARDKEPVARHRRRAHRSGGGQERAGEHAGRGGLDRKLDASTSLADRSGCRRGAGNDAAFRT
;
A
#
# COMPACT_ATOMS: atom_id res chain seq x y z
N MET A 1 -4.76 19.33 22.99
CA MET A 1 -6.07 18.64 22.83
C MET A 1 -6.53 17.92 24.09
N ILE A 2 -5.63 17.47 24.97
CA ILE A 2 -5.96 16.76 26.22
C ILE A 2 -6.95 17.56 27.06
N GLY A 3 -7.97 16.89 27.61
CA GLY A 3 -9.07 17.47 28.38
C GLY A 3 -10.20 18.11 27.56
N LYS A 4 -10.09 18.19 26.24
CA LYS A 4 -11.16 18.66 25.35
C LYS A 4 -12.07 17.50 24.93
N THR A 5 -13.30 17.86 24.58
CA THR A 5 -14.27 16.92 24.00
C THR A 5 -14.43 17.26 22.52
N LEU A 6 -14.34 16.25 21.64
CA LEU A 6 -14.68 16.30 20.23
C LEU A 6 -15.92 15.44 20.03
N ALA A 7 -17.02 16.01 19.57
CA ALA A 7 -18.33 15.39 19.52
C ALA A 7 -18.72 14.79 20.90
N HIS A 8 -18.60 13.50 21.08
CA HIS A 8 -18.84 12.81 22.35
C HIS A 8 -17.60 12.05 22.87
N TYR A 9 -16.43 12.32 22.29
CA TYR A 9 -15.17 11.70 22.68
C TYR A 9 -14.35 12.64 23.56
N GLN A 10 -14.15 12.25 24.81
CA GLN A 10 -13.31 12.99 25.75
C GLN A 10 -11.84 12.59 25.57
N VAL A 11 -11.01 13.51 25.10
CA VAL A 11 -9.58 13.28 24.87
C VAL A 11 -8.84 13.20 26.20
N THR A 12 -8.16 12.08 26.45
CA THR A 12 -7.51 11.78 27.74
C THR A 12 -5.98 11.83 27.67
N ALA A 13 -5.38 11.38 26.57
CA ALA A 13 -3.93 11.36 26.42
C ALA A 13 -3.52 11.50 24.93
N LEU A 14 -2.28 11.93 24.69
CA LEU A 14 -1.63 11.85 23.38
C LEU A 14 -0.95 10.48 23.29
N LEU A 15 -1.24 9.72 22.23
CA LEU A 15 -0.61 8.43 21.93
C LEU A 15 0.59 8.59 20.99
N GLY A 16 0.47 9.47 20.00
CA GLY A 16 1.54 9.69 19.03
C GLY A 16 1.31 10.95 18.19
N LYS A 17 2.40 11.44 17.62
CA LYS A 17 2.41 12.57 16.68
C LYS A 17 3.35 12.25 15.52
N GLY A 18 2.86 12.38 14.30
CA GLY A 18 3.64 12.10 13.10
C GLY A 18 3.17 12.90 11.90
N GLY A 19 3.75 12.62 10.72
CA GLY A 19 3.43 13.34 9.48
C GLY A 19 1.97 13.20 9.04
N MET A 20 1.29 12.15 9.49
CA MET A 20 -0.12 11.88 9.18
C MET A 20 -1.10 12.38 10.25
N GLY A 21 -0.65 13.25 11.15
CA GLY A 21 -1.49 13.84 12.19
C GLY A 21 -1.13 13.40 13.61
N GLU A 22 -2.03 13.67 14.52
CA GLU A 22 -1.90 13.37 15.95
C GLU A 22 -2.92 12.27 16.33
N VAL A 23 -2.47 11.27 17.09
CA VAL A 23 -3.31 10.19 17.60
C VAL A 23 -3.50 10.36 19.10
N TYR A 24 -4.73 10.34 19.56
CA TYR A 24 -5.09 10.52 20.95
C TYR A 24 -5.87 9.33 21.49
N ARG A 25 -5.67 9.00 22.76
CA ARG A 25 -6.60 8.20 23.53
C ARG A 25 -7.80 9.08 23.91
N ALA A 26 -8.99 8.55 23.73
CA ALA A 26 -10.21 9.23 24.14
C ALA A 26 -11.23 8.25 24.71
N ARG A 27 -12.12 8.76 25.56
CA ARG A 27 -13.26 8.03 26.07
C ARG A 27 -14.49 8.33 25.24
N ASP A 28 -15.04 7.34 24.59
CA ASP A 28 -16.37 7.38 23.99
C ASP A 28 -17.40 7.40 25.12
N THR A 29 -18.02 8.56 25.33
CA THR A 29 -18.96 8.75 26.46
C THR A 29 -20.33 8.14 26.20
N LYS A 30 -20.68 7.83 24.94
CA LYS A 30 -21.94 7.16 24.57
C LYS A 30 -21.84 5.66 24.75
N LEU A 31 -20.75 5.05 24.27
CA LEU A 31 -20.55 3.60 24.33
C LEU A 31 -19.72 3.16 25.53
N ASN A 32 -19.23 4.12 26.34
CA ASN A 32 -18.45 3.88 27.55
C ASN A 32 -17.22 2.99 27.32
N ARG A 33 -16.47 3.24 26.23
CA ARG A 33 -15.24 2.51 25.87
C ARG A 33 -14.12 3.49 25.53
N ASP A 34 -12.88 3.04 25.65
CA ASP A 34 -11.73 3.79 25.19
C ASP A 34 -11.49 3.54 23.69
N VAL A 35 -11.08 4.55 22.97
CA VAL A 35 -10.83 4.57 21.54
C VAL A 35 -9.55 5.34 21.21
N ALA A 36 -8.98 5.10 20.04
CA ALA A 36 -7.97 5.93 19.45
C ALA A 36 -8.62 6.93 18.48
N LEU A 37 -8.30 8.21 18.63
CA LEU A 37 -8.73 9.28 17.72
C LEU A 37 -7.54 9.76 16.92
N LYS A 38 -7.54 9.55 15.61
CA LYS A 38 -6.54 10.06 14.68
C LYS A 38 -7.05 11.34 14.04
N LEU A 39 -6.49 12.47 14.45
CA LEU A 39 -6.83 13.79 13.90
C LEU A 39 -6.18 13.95 12.54
N LEU A 40 -6.97 14.37 11.55
CA LEU A 40 -6.45 14.72 10.25
C LEU A 40 -5.79 16.10 10.28
N PRO A 41 -4.68 16.32 9.56
CA PRO A 41 -4.08 17.63 9.40
C PRO A 41 -5.08 18.65 8.83
N SER A 42 -4.99 19.90 9.27
CA SER A 42 -5.91 20.99 8.85
C SER A 42 -5.87 21.29 7.35
N GLU A 43 -4.78 20.96 6.68
CA GLU A 43 -4.57 21.11 5.24
C GLU A 43 -5.57 20.31 4.41
N PHE A 44 -6.13 19.23 4.96
CA PHE A 44 -7.19 18.44 4.32
C PHE A 44 -8.55 19.12 4.32
N SER A 45 -8.75 20.11 5.19
CA SER A 45 -10.03 20.81 5.29
C SER A 45 -10.32 21.71 4.07
N GLY A 46 -9.29 22.04 3.29
CA GLY A 46 -9.39 22.93 2.13
C GLY A 46 -9.65 22.26 0.78
N ASP A 47 -9.60 20.91 0.69
CA ASP A 47 -9.77 20.18 -0.57
C ASP A 47 -10.94 19.17 -0.47
N PRO A 48 -12.13 19.53 -1.01
CA PRO A 48 -13.31 18.68 -0.96
C PRO A 48 -13.14 17.34 -1.68
N GLU A 49 -12.33 17.28 -2.76
CA GLU A 49 -12.14 16.04 -3.52
C GLU A 49 -11.25 15.05 -2.74
N ARG A 50 -10.20 15.54 -2.10
CA ARG A 50 -9.37 14.72 -1.21
C ARG A 50 -10.17 14.18 -0.04
N LEU A 51 -11.07 15.00 0.48
CA LEU A 51 -11.93 14.58 1.58
C LEU A 51 -12.88 13.46 1.18
N MET A 52 -13.60 13.60 0.06
CA MET A 52 -14.50 12.56 -0.43
C MET A 52 -13.77 11.24 -0.69
N ARG A 53 -12.54 11.31 -1.21
CA ARG A 53 -11.69 10.13 -1.39
C ARG A 53 -11.33 9.49 -0.06
N PHE A 54 -10.92 10.31 0.91
CA PHE A 54 -10.60 9.85 2.26
C PHE A 54 -11.80 9.16 2.93
N GLU A 55 -12.99 9.77 2.88
CA GLU A 55 -14.22 9.21 3.44
C GLU A 55 -14.58 7.86 2.79
N ARG A 56 -14.42 7.77 1.47
CA ARG A 56 -14.64 6.52 0.74
C ARG A 56 -13.66 5.43 1.15
N GLU A 57 -12.37 5.75 1.27
CA GLU A 57 -11.35 4.81 1.73
C GLU A 57 -11.58 4.40 3.19
N ALA A 58 -11.88 5.36 4.08
CA ALA A 58 -12.21 5.08 5.47
C ALA A 58 -13.44 4.15 5.59
N THR A 59 -14.45 4.33 4.74
CA THR A 59 -15.63 3.45 4.69
C THR A 59 -15.24 2.03 4.27
N THR A 60 -14.38 1.91 3.25
CA THR A 60 -13.88 0.61 2.80
C THR A 60 -13.07 -0.07 3.89
N LEU A 61 -12.19 0.66 4.57
CA LEU A 61 -11.38 0.15 5.68
C LEU A 61 -12.21 -0.23 6.89
N ALA A 62 -13.32 0.48 7.16
CA ALA A 62 -14.24 0.14 8.26
C ALA A 62 -14.97 -1.20 8.05
N SER A 63 -15.03 -1.70 6.81
CA SER A 63 -15.56 -3.05 6.53
C SER A 63 -14.58 -4.18 6.83
N LEU A 64 -13.28 -3.86 6.98
CA LEU A 64 -12.24 -4.83 7.28
C LEU A 64 -12.27 -5.18 8.77
N GLN A 65 -12.71 -6.39 9.07
CA GLN A 65 -12.76 -6.91 10.45
C GLN A 65 -11.96 -8.20 10.54
N HIS A 66 -10.87 -8.16 11.29
CA HIS A 66 -10.02 -9.33 11.53
C HIS A 66 -9.32 -9.22 12.89
N ALA A 67 -9.02 -10.35 13.52
CA ALA A 67 -8.32 -10.38 14.82
C ALA A 67 -6.99 -9.63 14.76
N ASN A 68 -6.26 -9.72 13.66
CA ASN A 68 -4.94 -9.12 13.48
C ASN A 68 -4.95 -7.74 12.78
N VAL A 69 -6.10 -7.10 12.64
CA VAL A 69 -6.23 -5.75 12.08
C VAL A 69 -6.96 -4.86 13.08
N ALA A 70 -6.44 -3.67 13.32
CA ALA A 70 -7.12 -2.68 14.16
C ALA A 70 -8.36 -2.14 13.45
N SER A 71 -9.52 -2.24 14.09
CA SER A 71 -10.80 -1.86 13.51
C SER A 71 -10.95 -0.34 13.43
N ILE A 72 -11.53 0.16 12.33
CA ILE A 72 -12.01 1.54 12.22
C ILE A 72 -13.48 1.53 12.63
N TYR A 73 -13.84 2.34 13.64
CA TYR A 73 -15.19 2.46 14.14
C TYR A 73 -16.01 3.55 13.46
N GLY A 74 -15.34 4.54 12.89
CA GLY A 74 -16.02 5.63 12.20
C GLY A 74 -15.10 6.78 11.82
N PHE A 75 -15.72 7.73 11.13
CA PHE A 75 -15.11 8.98 10.73
C PHE A 75 -16.09 10.10 11.10
N GLU A 76 -15.62 11.08 11.84
CA GLU A 76 -16.46 12.19 12.32
C GLU A 76 -15.76 13.54 12.11
N HIS A 77 -16.56 14.60 12.20
CA HIS A 77 -16.06 15.97 12.22
C HIS A 77 -16.71 16.76 13.34
N ASP A 78 -15.93 17.56 14.02
CA ASP A 78 -16.41 18.48 15.05
C ASP A 78 -15.47 19.69 15.18
N GLN A 79 -16.02 20.88 15.43
CA GLN A 79 -15.28 22.13 15.59
C GLN A 79 -14.27 22.41 14.46
N GLY A 80 -14.63 22.07 13.20
CA GLY A 80 -13.76 22.22 12.03
C GLY A 80 -12.62 21.22 11.95
N ARG A 81 -12.58 20.22 12.82
CA ARG A 81 -11.61 19.14 12.83
C ARG A 81 -12.24 17.83 12.38
N ARG A 82 -11.49 17.07 11.61
CA ARG A 82 -11.88 15.73 11.16
C ARG A 82 -10.99 14.71 11.81
N PHE A 83 -11.61 13.58 12.18
CA PHE A 83 -10.88 12.52 12.88
C PHE A 83 -11.47 11.14 12.60
N LEU A 84 -10.59 10.14 12.58
CA LEU A 84 -10.97 8.74 12.57
C LEU A 84 -11.08 8.25 14.01
N ILE A 85 -12.10 7.42 14.25
CA ILE A 85 -12.29 6.68 15.49
C ILE A 85 -11.86 5.24 15.23
N MET A 86 -10.90 4.77 16.01
CA MET A 86 -10.30 3.44 15.79
C MET A 86 -10.25 2.65 17.10
N GLU A 87 -10.04 1.37 16.97
CA GLU A 87 -9.71 0.47 18.07
C GLU A 87 -8.49 1.00 18.82
N LEU A 88 -8.59 1.16 20.12
CA LEU A 88 -7.44 1.41 20.97
C LEU A 88 -6.75 0.07 21.23
N VAL A 89 -5.65 -0.17 20.57
CA VAL A 89 -4.85 -1.38 20.78
C VAL A 89 -3.85 -1.12 21.92
N GLU A 90 -4.00 -1.84 23.01
CA GLU A 90 -3.02 -1.84 24.10
C GLU A 90 -1.89 -2.81 23.76
N GLY A 91 -0.66 -2.48 24.19
CA GLY A 91 0.52 -3.31 23.95
C GLY A 91 1.70 -2.49 23.44
N GLN A 92 2.78 -3.19 23.11
CA GLN A 92 4.04 -2.63 22.66
C GLN A 92 4.08 -2.57 21.12
N GLU A 93 4.64 -1.51 20.55
CA GLU A 93 4.96 -1.48 19.13
C GLU A 93 6.09 -2.47 18.81
N LEU A 94 6.00 -3.14 17.66
CA LEU A 94 7.07 -4.02 17.21
C LEU A 94 8.40 -3.24 17.04
N ALA A 95 8.33 -1.94 16.70
CA ALA A 95 9.50 -1.07 16.65
C ALA A 95 10.20 -0.96 18.01
N GLU A 96 9.44 -0.72 19.08
CA GLU A 96 9.97 -0.67 20.45
C GLU A 96 10.52 -2.04 20.90
N ARG A 97 9.86 -3.13 20.49
CA ARG A 97 10.34 -4.49 20.79
C ARG A 97 11.70 -4.78 20.14
N LEU A 98 11.92 -4.23 18.94
CA LEU A 98 13.16 -4.38 18.17
C LEU A 98 14.31 -3.53 18.72
N GLU A 99 14.05 -2.48 19.50
CA GLU A 99 15.11 -1.74 20.22
C GLU A 99 15.88 -2.65 21.19
N GLY A 100 15.24 -3.72 21.69
CA GLY A 100 15.88 -4.77 22.49
C GLY A 100 16.73 -5.77 21.70
N GLY A 101 16.88 -5.56 20.38
CA GLY A 101 17.57 -6.44 19.46
C GLY A 101 16.65 -7.47 18.79
N ARG A 102 17.25 -8.47 18.14
CA ARG A 102 16.52 -9.50 17.40
C ARG A 102 15.49 -10.24 18.25
N ILE A 103 14.44 -10.68 17.61
CA ILE A 103 13.39 -11.52 18.21
C ILE A 103 13.79 -13.00 18.09
N PRO A 104 13.52 -13.84 19.11
CA PRO A 104 13.70 -15.29 18.99
C PRO A 104 12.95 -15.83 17.76
N VAL A 105 13.57 -16.79 17.06
CA VAL A 105 13.08 -17.28 15.75
C VAL A 105 11.62 -17.76 15.84
N GLU A 106 11.27 -18.51 16.87
CA GLU A 106 9.91 -19.03 17.07
C GLU A 106 8.91 -17.90 17.27
N GLU A 107 9.21 -16.93 18.15
CA GLU A 107 8.38 -15.73 18.36
C GLU A 107 8.24 -14.89 17.08
N ALA A 108 9.34 -14.71 16.32
CA ALA A 108 9.32 -13.97 15.06
C ALA A 108 8.43 -14.65 14.01
N ILE A 109 8.42 -15.98 13.95
CA ILE A 109 7.55 -16.74 13.06
C ILE A 109 6.08 -16.59 13.46
N ASP A 110 5.77 -16.69 14.77
CA ASP A 110 4.40 -16.53 15.28
C ASP A 110 3.85 -15.12 14.99
N ILE A 111 4.68 -14.10 15.19
CA ILE A 111 4.32 -12.72 14.83
C ILE A 111 4.10 -12.59 13.31
N ALA A 112 5.01 -13.15 12.50
CA ALA A 112 4.92 -13.10 11.05
C ALA A 112 3.66 -13.79 10.51
N LEU A 113 3.27 -14.92 11.07
CA LEU A 113 2.04 -15.63 10.70
C LEU A 113 0.81 -14.75 10.91
N GLN A 114 0.70 -14.12 12.07
CA GLN A 114 -0.42 -13.23 12.41
C GLN A 114 -0.45 -11.98 11.50
N ILE A 115 0.72 -11.41 11.16
CA ILE A 115 0.79 -10.32 10.17
C ILE A 115 0.29 -10.80 8.80
N ALA A 116 0.73 -11.98 8.36
CA ALA A 116 0.33 -12.54 7.06
C ALA A 116 -1.18 -12.79 6.99
N GLU A 117 -1.80 -13.33 8.05
CA GLU A 117 -3.26 -13.53 8.15
C GLU A 117 -4.03 -12.20 8.03
N GLY A 118 -3.58 -11.15 8.72
CA GLY A 118 -4.17 -9.82 8.61
C GLY A 118 -4.05 -9.21 7.20
N LEU A 119 -2.89 -9.36 6.56
CA LEU A 119 -2.67 -8.90 5.17
C LEU A 119 -3.51 -9.70 4.17
N GLU A 120 -3.61 -11.02 4.32
CA GLU A 120 -4.38 -11.90 3.43
C GLU A 120 -5.85 -11.46 3.37
N VAL A 121 -6.47 -11.24 4.52
CA VAL A 121 -7.88 -10.78 4.60
C VAL A 121 -8.06 -9.40 3.98
N ALA A 122 -7.13 -8.47 4.19
CA ALA A 122 -7.16 -7.15 3.57
C ALA A 122 -7.02 -7.26 2.04
N HIS A 123 -6.06 -8.04 1.55
CA HIS A 123 -5.82 -8.24 0.13
C HIS A 123 -6.99 -8.94 -0.58
N ALA A 124 -7.69 -9.85 0.10
CA ALA A 124 -8.90 -10.49 -0.43
C ALA A 124 -10.04 -9.48 -0.68
N GLN A 125 -10.05 -8.36 0.07
CA GLN A 125 -10.99 -7.25 -0.11
C GLN A 125 -10.45 -6.13 -1.02
N GLY A 126 -9.29 -6.33 -1.65
CA GLY A 126 -8.64 -5.32 -2.50
C GLY A 126 -8.00 -4.18 -1.72
N ILE A 127 -7.81 -4.33 -0.42
CA ILE A 127 -7.18 -3.34 0.45
C ILE A 127 -5.69 -3.64 0.56
N VAL A 128 -4.85 -2.65 0.25
CA VAL A 128 -3.39 -2.71 0.35
C VAL A 128 -2.94 -1.76 1.46
N HIS A 129 -2.05 -2.22 2.33
CA HIS A 129 -1.57 -1.43 3.49
C HIS A 129 -0.68 -0.26 3.08
N ARG A 130 0.29 -0.50 2.20
CA ARG A 130 1.21 0.49 1.60
C ARG A 130 2.25 1.14 2.52
N ASP A 131 2.14 0.98 3.82
CA ASP A 131 3.08 1.54 4.82
C ASP A 131 3.31 0.54 5.95
N LEU A 132 3.47 -0.77 5.61
CA LEU A 132 3.74 -1.79 6.61
C LEU A 132 5.17 -1.62 7.14
N LYS A 133 5.27 -1.45 8.46
CA LYS A 133 6.54 -1.26 9.18
C LYS A 133 6.35 -1.60 10.65
N PRO A 134 7.42 -1.84 11.42
CA PRO A 134 7.32 -2.21 12.83
C PRO A 134 6.51 -1.24 13.71
N ALA A 135 6.56 0.07 13.42
CA ALA A 135 5.78 1.08 14.15
C ALA A 135 4.26 0.99 13.91
N ASN A 136 3.83 0.32 12.82
CA ASN A 136 2.42 0.08 12.50
C ASN A 136 1.96 -1.33 12.92
N ILE A 137 2.72 -2.02 13.75
CA ILE A 137 2.41 -3.37 14.26
C ILE A 137 2.48 -3.31 15.77
N LYS A 138 1.39 -3.70 16.46
CA LYS A 138 1.37 -3.83 17.91
C LYS A 138 1.24 -5.27 18.35
N ILE A 139 1.96 -5.59 19.43
CA ILE A 139 1.89 -6.88 20.12
C ILE A 139 1.20 -6.62 21.45
N THR A 140 0.04 -7.25 21.63
CA THR A 140 -0.75 -7.13 22.86
C THR A 140 -0.10 -7.90 24.02
N PRO A 141 -0.50 -7.66 25.28
CA PRO A 141 -0.04 -8.46 26.41
C PRO A 141 -0.37 -9.95 26.32
N THR A 142 -1.34 -10.33 25.49
CA THR A 142 -1.73 -11.72 25.19
C THR A 142 -1.00 -12.30 23.99
N HIS A 143 0.02 -11.62 23.45
CA HIS A 143 0.79 -11.98 22.27
C HIS A 143 0.00 -11.99 20.95
N ASP A 144 -1.17 -11.34 20.93
CA ASP A 144 -1.90 -11.12 19.69
C ASP A 144 -1.27 -9.95 18.92
N VAL A 145 -1.13 -10.10 17.61
CA VAL A 145 -0.61 -9.05 16.74
C VAL A 145 -1.77 -8.25 16.16
N LYS A 146 -1.63 -6.93 16.15
CA LYS A 146 -2.56 -5.99 15.50
C LYS A 146 -1.83 -5.09 14.54
N ILE A 147 -2.22 -5.13 13.27
CA ILE A 147 -1.75 -4.20 12.24
C ILE A 147 -2.57 -2.93 12.31
N LEU A 148 -1.90 -1.79 12.37
CA LEU A 148 -2.48 -0.45 12.48
C LEU A 148 -2.41 0.29 11.14
N ASP A 149 -3.22 1.33 10.97
CA ASP A 149 -3.08 2.33 9.90
C ASP A 149 -3.13 1.83 8.46
N PHE A 150 -3.95 0.81 8.16
CA PHE A 150 -4.17 0.33 6.79
C PHE A 150 -4.58 1.46 5.83
N GLY A 151 -3.92 1.51 4.67
CA GLY A 151 -4.37 2.23 3.47
C GLY A 151 -4.50 3.75 3.56
N LEU A 152 -4.42 4.34 4.75
CA LEU A 152 -4.63 5.77 4.94
C LEU A 152 -3.59 6.64 4.22
N ALA A 153 -2.41 6.09 3.92
CA ALA A 153 -1.35 6.82 3.22
C ALA A 153 -1.77 7.33 1.83
N ARG A 154 -2.60 6.58 1.09
CA ARG A 154 -3.11 6.99 -0.24
C ARG A 154 -4.07 8.17 -0.14
N ALA A 155 -4.97 8.13 0.83
CA ALA A 155 -5.92 9.19 1.05
C ALA A 155 -5.22 10.53 1.35
N TYR A 156 -4.03 10.46 1.97
CA TYR A 156 -3.20 11.63 2.25
C TYR A 156 -2.41 12.14 1.04
N ALA A 157 -1.88 11.26 0.20
CA ALA A 157 -0.95 11.65 -0.87
C ALA A 157 -1.62 12.37 -2.06
N GLY A 158 -2.95 12.27 -2.21
CA GLY A 158 -3.66 12.78 -3.40
C GLY A 158 -3.25 11.97 -4.62
N ASP A 159 -4.11 11.04 -5.05
CA ASP A 159 -3.89 10.27 -6.26
C ASP A 159 -3.98 11.19 -7.47
N SER A 160 -2.87 11.53 -8.10
CA SER A 160 -2.83 11.93 -9.50
C SER A 160 -3.12 10.68 -10.35
N GLY A 161 -4.25 10.05 -10.06
CA GLY A 161 -4.66 8.83 -10.71
C GLY A 161 -5.55 9.13 -11.91
N ASP A 162 -4.95 9.46 -13.02
CA ASP A 162 -5.41 8.95 -14.32
C ASP A 162 -4.17 8.79 -15.21
N GLY A 163 -3.93 7.56 -15.54
CA GLY A 163 -2.97 6.94 -16.39
C GLY A 163 -2.21 7.74 -17.45
N SER A 164 -1.42 8.72 -17.14
CA SER A 164 -0.37 9.12 -18.04
C SER A 164 1.00 8.86 -17.37
N GLU A 165 1.67 7.82 -17.83
CA GLU A 165 3.02 7.39 -17.42
C GLU A 165 4.08 8.50 -17.50
N THR A 166 3.76 9.64 -18.11
CA THR A 166 4.69 10.74 -18.40
C THR A 166 4.72 11.80 -17.29
N GLU A 167 3.71 11.90 -16.43
CA GLU A 167 3.67 12.94 -15.39
C GLU A 167 4.24 12.47 -14.04
N ILE A 168 4.26 11.17 -13.80
CA ILE A 168 4.77 10.58 -12.55
C ILE A 168 6.30 10.70 -12.46
N ALA A 169 7.01 10.59 -13.58
CA ALA A 169 8.47 10.66 -13.63
C ALA A 169 9.05 12.06 -13.37
N ASN A 170 8.24 13.11 -13.52
CA ASN A 170 8.66 14.52 -13.35
C ASN A 170 8.03 15.22 -12.14
N SER A 171 7.29 14.49 -11.30
CA SER A 171 6.67 15.09 -10.14
C SER A 171 7.68 15.29 -9.01
N PRO A 172 8.07 16.54 -8.70
CA PRO A 172 8.89 16.84 -7.50
C PRO A 172 8.14 16.50 -6.20
N THR A 173 6.91 15.97 -6.32
CA THR A 173 5.95 15.75 -5.25
C THR A 173 6.32 14.57 -4.35
N ILE A 174 7.00 13.53 -4.86
CA ILE A 174 7.40 12.39 -4.01
C ILE A 174 8.52 12.83 -3.07
N THR A 175 9.55 13.53 -3.59
CA THR A 175 10.64 14.03 -2.77
C THR A 175 10.17 15.17 -1.86
N ALA A 176 9.26 16.04 -2.32
CA ALA A 176 8.70 17.13 -1.52
C ALA A 176 7.66 16.64 -0.51
N ALA A 177 6.81 15.67 -0.81
CA ALA A 177 5.86 15.08 0.14
C ALA A 177 6.60 14.28 1.24
N VAL A 178 7.66 13.57 0.89
CA VAL A 178 8.53 12.84 1.83
C VAL A 178 9.30 13.82 2.73
N THR A 179 9.75 14.97 2.20
CA THR A 179 10.47 16.00 2.99
C THR A 179 9.56 16.96 3.73
N GLN A 180 8.39 17.34 3.19
CA GLN A 180 7.44 18.25 3.84
C GLN A 180 6.59 17.56 4.92
N ALA A 181 6.28 16.26 4.78
CA ALA A 181 5.48 15.53 5.76
C ALA A 181 6.28 15.03 6.98
N GLY A 182 7.57 15.39 7.12
CA GLY A 182 8.36 14.94 8.27
C GLY A 182 8.45 13.40 8.32
N VAL A 183 8.52 12.74 7.15
CA VAL A 183 8.77 11.29 7.09
C VAL A 183 10.12 11.05 7.75
N ILE A 184 10.07 10.50 8.95
CA ILE A 184 11.24 10.15 9.73
C ILE A 184 12.11 9.21 8.88
N LEU A 185 13.41 9.45 8.86
CA LEU A 185 14.45 8.72 8.12
C LEU A 185 14.23 7.18 8.10
N GLY A 186 13.67 6.62 9.17
CA GLY A 186 13.40 5.19 9.30
C GLY A 186 12.27 4.62 8.44
N THR A 187 11.33 5.42 7.94
CA THR A 187 10.17 4.89 7.19
C THR A 187 10.53 4.46 5.77
N ALA A 188 11.51 5.10 5.15
CA ALA A 188 11.94 4.79 3.79
C ALA A 188 12.51 3.37 3.65
N ALA A 189 13.08 2.80 4.71
CA ALA A 189 13.72 1.49 4.71
C ALA A 189 12.76 0.31 4.38
N TYR A 190 11.46 0.50 4.52
CA TYR A 190 10.43 -0.54 4.29
C TYR A 190 9.71 -0.37 2.95
N MET A 191 9.98 0.69 2.21
CA MET A 191 9.36 0.92 0.89
C MET A 191 9.69 -0.20 -0.07
N SER A 192 8.73 -0.54 -0.92
CA SER A 192 8.98 -1.47 -2.01
C SER A 192 9.69 -0.78 -3.18
N PRO A 193 10.35 -1.54 -4.08
CA PRO A 193 11.01 -0.98 -5.25
C PRO A 193 10.07 -0.19 -6.17
N GLU A 194 8.81 -0.60 -6.31
CA GLU A 194 7.79 0.12 -7.07
C GLU A 194 7.39 1.44 -6.40
N GLN A 195 7.26 1.47 -5.07
CA GLN A 195 7.05 2.72 -4.32
C GLN A 195 8.24 3.68 -4.50
N ALA A 196 9.47 3.16 -4.35
CA ALA A 196 10.69 3.93 -4.52
C ALA A 196 10.84 4.52 -5.93
N ARG A 197 10.26 3.86 -6.96
CA ARG A 197 10.23 4.33 -8.35
C ARG A 197 8.99 5.15 -8.71
N GLY A 198 8.03 5.33 -7.79
CA GLY A 198 6.76 6.01 -8.09
C GLY A 198 5.87 5.25 -9.08
N ARG A 199 5.99 3.92 -9.16
CA ARG A 199 5.17 3.06 -10.04
C ARG A 199 3.82 2.72 -9.39
N ALA A 200 2.93 2.12 -10.17
CA ALA A 200 1.66 1.59 -9.65
C ALA A 200 1.92 0.58 -8.52
N ILE A 201 1.15 0.72 -7.44
CA ILE A 201 1.28 -0.05 -6.21
C ILE A 201 0.14 -1.06 -6.12
N ASP A 202 0.48 -2.31 -5.88
CA ASP A 202 -0.46 -3.39 -5.60
C ASP A 202 -0.09 -4.14 -4.31
N LYS A 203 -0.70 -5.30 -4.08
CA LYS A 203 -0.45 -6.13 -2.90
C LYS A 203 1.01 -6.63 -2.76
N GLN A 204 1.79 -6.63 -3.84
CA GLN A 204 3.20 -7.04 -3.78
C GLN A 204 4.03 -6.08 -2.94
N THR A 205 3.63 -4.81 -2.88
CA THR A 205 4.23 -3.83 -1.98
C THR A 205 4.20 -4.27 -0.52
N ASP A 206 3.06 -4.79 -0.05
CA ASP A 206 2.93 -5.29 1.33
C ASP A 206 3.72 -6.58 1.54
N VAL A 207 3.80 -7.45 0.52
CA VAL A 207 4.61 -8.67 0.54
C VAL A 207 6.10 -8.34 0.69
N TRP A 208 6.57 -7.32 -0.04
CA TRP A 208 7.94 -6.81 0.11
C TRP A 208 8.18 -6.27 1.53
N SER A 209 7.33 -5.36 2.00
CA SER A 209 7.46 -4.75 3.33
C SER A 209 7.39 -5.80 4.44
N PHE A 210 6.52 -6.81 4.30
CA PHE A 210 6.47 -7.97 5.18
C PHE A 210 7.82 -8.71 5.22
N GLY A 211 8.44 -8.95 4.06
CA GLY A 211 9.77 -9.57 3.99
C GLY A 211 10.85 -8.75 4.70
N VAL A 212 10.82 -7.42 4.56
CA VAL A 212 11.75 -6.52 5.26
C VAL A 212 11.55 -6.57 6.77
N VAL A 213 10.30 -6.53 7.24
CA VAL A 213 9.94 -6.64 8.67
C VAL A 213 10.37 -7.99 9.25
N LEU A 214 10.11 -9.09 8.54
CA LEU A 214 10.53 -10.43 8.97
C LEU A 214 12.05 -10.54 9.08
N TYR A 215 12.77 -10.00 8.10
CA TYR A 215 14.24 -9.97 8.14
C TYR A 215 14.73 -9.21 9.38
N GLU A 216 14.18 -8.03 9.64
CA GLU A 216 14.56 -7.22 10.82
C GLU A 216 14.23 -7.91 12.14
N MET A 217 13.09 -8.58 12.26
CA MET A 217 12.75 -9.38 13.44
C MET A 217 13.80 -10.47 13.71
N LEU A 218 14.28 -11.15 12.66
CA LEU A 218 15.21 -12.27 12.77
C LEU A 218 16.64 -11.84 13.02
N THR A 219 17.07 -10.71 12.48
CA THR A 219 18.46 -10.23 12.55
C THR A 219 18.69 -9.16 13.63
N GLY A 220 17.65 -8.35 13.92
CA GLY A 220 17.76 -7.13 14.70
C GLY A 220 18.30 -5.93 13.90
N ASP A 221 18.60 -6.14 12.61
CA ASP A 221 19.18 -5.11 11.75
C ASP A 221 18.22 -4.76 10.59
N ARG A 222 18.17 -3.49 10.25
CA ARG A 222 17.41 -3.04 9.08
C ARG A 222 18.09 -3.49 7.78
N LEU A 223 17.31 -4.07 6.88
CA LEU A 223 17.83 -4.60 5.62
C LEU A 223 18.34 -3.49 4.67
N PHE A 224 17.61 -2.37 4.59
CA PHE A 224 17.87 -1.27 3.65
C PHE A 224 18.01 0.06 4.41
N GLU A 225 19.00 0.15 5.30
CA GLU A 225 19.29 1.39 6.01
C GLU A 225 20.36 2.20 5.27
N GLY A 226 20.17 3.53 5.20
CA GLY A 226 21.10 4.51 4.69
C GLY A 226 21.18 5.74 5.62
N GLU A 227 22.23 6.54 5.49
CA GLU A 227 22.40 7.78 6.26
C GLU A 227 21.33 8.82 5.90
N THR A 228 20.83 8.77 4.68
CA THR A 228 19.76 9.62 4.17
C THR A 228 18.61 8.79 3.60
N ILE A 229 17.46 9.44 3.38
CA ILE A 229 16.32 8.83 2.66
C ILE A 229 16.75 8.37 1.26
N SER A 230 17.56 9.17 0.55
CA SER A 230 18.07 8.86 -0.77
C SER A 230 18.97 7.63 -0.76
N ASP A 231 19.78 7.45 0.28
CA ASP A 231 20.64 6.27 0.44
C ASP A 231 19.80 5.00 0.69
N SER A 232 18.76 5.10 1.52
CA SER A 232 17.81 4.01 1.75
C SER A 232 17.08 3.62 0.48
N ILE A 233 16.61 4.60 -0.31
CA ILE A 233 15.99 4.37 -1.62
C ILE A 233 16.99 3.72 -2.59
N GLY A 234 18.22 4.23 -2.64
CA GLY A 234 19.31 3.64 -3.44
C GLY A 234 19.60 2.18 -3.07
N ALA A 235 19.61 1.88 -1.77
CA ALA A 235 19.79 0.52 -1.27
C ALA A 235 18.61 -0.39 -1.70
N ILE A 236 17.36 0.06 -1.56
CA ILE A 236 16.18 -0.69 -2.00
C ILE A 236 16.24 -0.99 -3.49
N LEU A 237 16.68 -0.05 -4.31
CA LEU A 237 16.69 -0.20 -5.76
C LEU A 237 17.84 -1.07 -6.29
N HIS A 238 18.98 -1.07 -5.61
CA HIS A 238 20.23 -1.60 -6.19
C HIS A 238 20.96 -2.64 -5.33
N ARG A 239 20.75 -2.65 -4.00
CA ARG A 239 21.46 -3.57 -3.10
C ARG A 239 20.70 -4.89 -2.98
N GLU A 240 21.36 -6.01 -3.28
CA GLU A 240 20.78 -7.34 -3.04
C GLU A 240 20.61 -7.60 -1.52
N PRO A 241 19.50 -8.24 -1.10
CA PRO A 241 19.29 -8.65 0.29
C PRO A 241 20.39 -9.62 0.74
N ASP A 242 21.06 -9.27 1.84
CA ASP A 242 22.06 -10.15 2.45
C ASP A 242 21.36 -11.13 3.41
N LEU A 243 20.98 -12.30 2.89
CA LEU A 243 20.32 -13.34 3.66
C LEU A 243 21.30 -14.25 4.43
N ASP A 244 22.59 -14.08 4.25
CA ASP A 244 23.61 -14.85 4.99
C ASP A 244 23.74 -14.39 6.46
N ARG A 245 23.20 -13.20 6.78
CA ARG A 245 23.13 -12.67 8.15
C ARG A 245 21.99 -13.27 8.99
N LEU A 246 21.11 -14.05 8.37
CA LEU A 246 20.04 -14.70 9.11
C LEU A 246 20.61 -15.69 10.15
N PRO A 247 20.00 -15.78 11.35
CA PRO A 247 20.34 -16.84 12.29
C PRO A 247 19.99 -18.22 11.71
N ALA A 248 20.26 -19.28 12.45
CA ALA A 248 19.80 -20.61 12.08
C ALA A 248 18.26 -20.64 12.06
N VAL A 249 17.66 -20.59 10.87
CA VAL A 249 16.22 -20.64 10.63
C VAL A 249 15.88 -21.81 9.71
N PRO A 250 14.62 -22.31 9.73
CA PRO A 250 14.16 -23.31 8.76
C PRO A 250 14.39 -22.86 7.32
N ALA A 251 14.73 -23.78 6.41
CA ALA A 251 14.97 -23.48 5.00
C ALA A 251 13.78 -22.82 4.31
N GLN A 252 12.56 -23.08 4.77
CA GLN A 252 11.34 -22.45 4.30
C GLN A 252 11.35 -20.92 4.52
N ILE A 253 11.93 -20.44 5.62
CA ILE A 253 12.05 -19.00 5.92
C ILE A 253 13.01 -18.33 4.93
N HIS A 254 14.13 -18.96 4.60
CA HIS A 254 15.02 -18.47 3.54
C HIS A 254 14.31 -18.37 2.18
N THR A 255 13.52 -19.40 1.85
CA THR A 255 12.74 -19.42 0.60
C THR A 255 11.67 -18.33 0.58
N LEU A 256 10.95 -18.16 1.70
CA LEU A 256 9.93 -17.13 1.87
C LEU A 256 10.54 -15.74 1.68
N LEU A 257 11.63 -15.42 2.39
CA LEU A 257 12.31 -14.13 2.28
C LEU A 257 12.80 -13.84 0.86
N ARG A 258 13.35 -14.85 0.16
CA ARG A 258 13.73 -14.70 -1.26
C ARG A 258 12.54 -14.37 -2.14
N HIS A 259 11.37 -14.94 -1.89
CA HIS A 259 10.16 -14.64 -2.64
C HIS A 259 9.61 -13.25 -2.31
N CYS A 260 9.53 -12.90 -1.03
CA CYS A 260 9.05 -11.58 -0.61
C CYS A 260 9.94 -10.44 -1.14
N LEU A 261 11.26 -10.65 -1.14
CA LEU A 261 12.26 -9.65 -1.51
C LEU A 261 12.72 -9.77 -2.99
N ALA A 262 12.02 -10.58 -3.79
CA ALA A 262 12.26 -10.65 -5.21
C ALA A 262 11.88 -9.33 -5.90
N ARG A 263 12.81 -8.75 -6.65
CA ARG A 263 12.52 -7.59 -7.49
C ARG A 263 12.01 -8.06 -8.84
N ASP A 264 11.03 -7.37 -9.38
CA ASP A 264 10.70 -7.53 -10.79
C ASP A 264 11.94 -7.26 -11.63
N LYS A 265 12.39 -8.27 -12.34
CA LYS A 265 13.46 -8.08 -13.33
C LYS A 265 12.93 -7.13 -14.39
N GLU A 266 13.41 -5.90 -14.40
CA GLU A 266 13.13 -5.01 -15.52
C GLU A 266 13.40 -5.77 -16.83
N PRO A 267 12.49 -5.74 -17.80
CA PRO A 267 12.80 -6.23 -19.13
C PRO A 267 14.01 -5.42 -19.60
N VAL A 268 15.17 -6.09 -19.70
CA VAL A 268 16.38 -5.48 -20.24
C VAL A 268 15.97 -4.85 -21.56
N ALA A 269 15.93 -3.51 -21.59
CA ALA A 269 15.66 -2.76 -22.79
C ALA A 269 16.74 -3.20 -23.80
N ARG A 270 16.36 -4.07 -24.74
CA ARG A 270 17.23 -4.44 -25.84
C ARG A 270 17.52 -3.14 -26.59
N HIS A 271 18.64 -2.51 -26.27
CA HIS A 271 19.21 -1.48 -27.11
C HIS A 271 19.31 -2.07 -28.51
N ARG A 272 18.31 -1.82 -29.35
CA ARG A 272 18.45 -1.94 -30.80
C ARG A 272 19.55 -0.98 -31.17
N ARG A 273 20.77 -1.49 -31.24
CA ARG A 273 21.86 -0.83 -31.96
C ARG A 273 21.34 -0.61 -33.39
N ARG A 274 20.86 0.60 -33.67
CA ARG A 274 20.74 1.09 -35.05
C ARG A 274 22.15 1.07 -35.61
N ALA A 275 22.46 0.04 -36.36
CA ALA A 275 23.60 0.04 -37.22
C ALA A 275 23.40 1.20 -38.22
N HIS A 276 24.08 2.29 -38.00
CA HIS A 276 24.32 3.28 -39.04
C HIS A 276 25.09 2.57 -40.14
N ARG A 277 24.41 2.15 -41.18
CA ARG A 277 25.01 1.89 -42.49
C ARG A 277 25.25 3.25 -43.14
N SER A 278 26.46 3.77 -42.97
CA SER A 278 27.06 4.70 -43.90
C SER A 278 27.43 3.91 -45.14
N GLY A 279 26.74 4.13 -46.22
CA GLY A 279 27.11 3.65 -47.54
C GLY A 279 26.77 4.73 -48.54
N GLY A 280 27.80 5.49 -48.94
CA GLY A 280 27.73 6.40 -50.05
C GLY A 280 27.74 5.62 -51.38
N GLY A 281 27.25 6.24 -52.42
CA GLY A 281 27.39 5.76 -53.81
C GLY A 281 26.28 6.26 -54.72
N GLN A 282 26.50 7.42 -55.26
CA GLN A 282 26.32 7.92 -56.64
C GLN A 282 25.28 7.29 -57.58
N GLU A 283 24.43 8.20 -58.10
CA GLU A 283 24.03 8.44 -59.49
C GLU A 283 23.62 7.29 -60.39
N ARG A 284 22.43 7.33 -60.94
CA ARG A 284 22.14 7.72 -62.34
C ARG A 284 20.64 7.68 -62.66
N ALA A 285 20.27 8.65 -63.48
CA ALA A 285 18.99 8.92 -64.09
C ALA A 285 18.44 7.77 -64.95
N GLY A 286 17.12 7.75 -65.09
CA GLY A 286 16.45 6.91 -66.10
C GLY A 286 14.95 7.10 -66.03
N GLU A 287 14.43 7.90 -66.96
CA GLU A 287 13.02 8.12 -67.30
C GLU A 287 12.29 6.80 -67.65
N HIS A 288 11.01 6.72 -67.40
CA HIS A 288 9.84 6.50 -68.29
C HIS A 288 8.67 5.94 -67.48
N ALA A 289 7.60 6.70 -67.38
CA ALA A 289 6.34 6.62 -68.15
C ALA A 289 5.58 5.31 -68.03
N GLY A 290 4.33 5.46 -67.59
CA GLY A 290 3.27 4.58 -68.04
C GLY A 290 2.24 4.12 -67.00
N ARG A 291 1.20 4.85 -66.84
CA ARG A 291 -0.21 4.53 -67.07
C ARG A 291 -0.82 3.28 -66.40
N GLY A 292 -1.92 3.56 -65.77
CA GLY A 292 -3.16 2.73 -65.76
C GLY A 292 -3.37 2.05 -64.44
N GLY A 293 -4.40 2.22 -63.73
CA GLY A 293 -5.75 2.49 -64.04
C GLY A 293 -6.63 1.62 -63.20
N LEU A 294 -7.63 2.24 -62.61
CA LEU A 294 -8.97 1.68 -62.33
C LEU A 294 -9.16 0.66 -61.20
N ASP A 295 -9.80 1.18 -60.16
CA ASP A 295 -11.18 0.82 -59.77
C ASP A 295 -11.46 -0.62 -59.27
N ARG A 296 -12.01 -0.66 -58.07
CA ARG A 296 -13.34 -1.16 -57.63
C ARG A 296 -13.34 -1.29 -56.11
N LYS A 297 -14.01 -0.44 -55.44
CA LYS A 297 -15.31 -0.53 -54.81
C LYS A 297 -15.91 -1.95 -54.71
N LEU A 298 -16.36 -2.24 -53.53
CA LEU A 298 -17.61 -2.89 -53.10
C LEU A 298 -17.41 -3.31 -51.66
N ASP A 299 -17.98 -2.72 -50.64
CA ASP A 299 -19.38 -2.72 -50.22
C ASP A 299 -19.87 -4.06 -49.66
N ALA A 300 -20.59 -3.83 -48.58
CA ALA A 300 -21.61 -4.63 -47.93
C ALA A 300 -21.15 -5.37 -46.64
N SER A 301 -21.47 -4.84 -45.43
CA SER A 301 -22.80 -4.81 -44.78
C SER A 301 -23.44 -6.19 -44.64
N THR A 302 -23.79 -6.52 -43.40
CA THR A 302 -25.03 -7.17 -42.93
C THR A 302 -24.68 -7.87 -41.63
N SER A 303 -25.11 -7.47 -40.46
CA SER A 303 -26.44 -7.39 -39.93
C SER A 303 -26.96 -8.72 -39.36
N LEU A 304 -27.45 -8.55 -38.11
CA LEU A 304 -28.55 -9.28 -37.46
C LEU A 304 -28.26 -10.67 -36.90
N ALA A 305 -28.54 -10.88 -35.73
CA ALA A 305 -29.70 -10.89 -34.87
C ALA A 305 -29.75 -12.21 -34.11
N ASP A 306 -29.93 -12.08 -32.82
CA ASP A 306 -31.12 -12.49 -32.07
C ASP A 306 -31.46 -13.97 -32.01
N ARG A 307 -31.56 -14.48 -30.79
CA ARG A 307 -32.56 -15.41 -30.22
C ARG A 307 -32.21 -15.68 -28.76
N SER A 308 -32.80 -14.99 -27.82
CA SER A 308 -34.02 -15.34 -27.10
C SER A 308 -34.25 -16.86 -26.91
N GLY A 309 -34.25 -17.26 -25.66
CA GLY A 309 -34.62 -18.60 -25.22
C GLY A 309 -34.88 -18.64 -23.71
N CYS A 310 -36.03 -18.16 -23.39
CA CYS A 310 -36.75 -18.28 -22.11
C CYS A 310 -37.04 -19.78 -21.83
N ARG A 311 -36.81 -20.25 -20.60
CA ARG A 311 -37.76 -21.20 -19.97
C ARG A 311 -37.73 -21.13 -18.45
N ARG A 312 -38.91 -20.92 -17.99
CA ARG A 312 -39.43 -20.96 -16.61
C ARG A 312 -39.56 -22.42 -16.14
N GLY A 313 -39.61 -22.58 -14.84
CA GLY A 313 -40.13 -23.73 -14.12
C GLY A 313 -39.71 -23.56 -12.67
N ALA A 314 -40.48 -22.96 -11.75
CA ALA A 314 -41.61 -23.53 -11.00
C ALA A 314 -41.15 -24.80 -10.23
N GLY A 315 -41.07 -24.78 -8.91
CA GLY A 315 -42.07 -24.69 -7.93
C GLY A 315 -41.67 -25.50 -6.71
N ASN A 316 -42.24 -25.10 -5.60
CA ASN A 316 -42.63 -25.82 -4.39
C ASN A 316 -41.60 -25.90 -3.26
N ASP A 317 -41.82 -25.13 -2.19
CA ASP A 317 -42.67 -25.43 -0.99
C ASP A 317 -42.25 -26.64 -0.16
N ALA A 318 -41.93 -26.35 1.07
CA ALA A 318 -42.41 -26.89 2.34
C ALA A 318 -41.33 -26.67 3.40
N ALA A 319 -41.49 -25.75 4.36
CA ALA A 319 -42.15 -25.85 5.65
C ALA A 319 -41.77 -27.12 6.46
N PHE A 320 -41.16 -26.91 7.64
CA PHE A 320 -41.55 -27.32 8.97
C PHE A 320 -40.37 -27.22 9.95
N ARG A 321 -40.52 -26.32 10.95
CA ARG A 321 -40.53 -26.56 12.41
C ARG A 321 -39.58 -27.67 12.96
N THR A 322 -38.73 -27.33 13.82
CA THR A 322 -38.79 -27.22 15.28
C THR A 322 -37.65 -26.34 15.81
#